data_c1586c58546d04f4d479b6b93c97b460
#
_entry.id   c1586c58546d04f4d479b6b93c97b460
#
_cell.length_a   1.000
_cell.length_b   1.000
_cell.length_c   1.000
_cell.angle_alpha   90.00
_cell.angle_beta   90.00
_cell.angle_gamma   90.00
#
_symmetry.space_group_name_H-M   'P 1'
#
loop_
_entity.id
_entity.type
_entity.pdbx_description
1 polymer ?
#
loop_
_entity_poly.entity_id
_entity_poly.type
_entity_poly.pdbx_seq_one_letter_code
_entity_poly.pdbx_strand_id
1 'polypeptide(L)'
;MKEEKKWAGTTYGNEWMHLWLIRILRYMDVRVLYIFVSIFIVPACLILNPSYGIMYAFFRNHLGYSPIRSFWSTYINHCQFSQVVIDKFAMYAGQKFNIDMDGYEHFLSLASQEKGFIQLSSHIGNYELAGYTLVAKNKPFNALVFGGEKKSVMRNRSKMFSGTNIHMI
;
A
#
# COMPACT_ATOMS: atom_id res chain seq x y z
N MET A 1 28.51 -16.71 -14.16
CA MET A 1 27.07 -16.60 -13.89
C MET A 1 26.93 -15.70 -12.67
N LYS A 2 26.38 -14.48 -12.82
CA LYS A 2 26.03 -13.64 -11.68
C LYS A 2 24.81 -14.28 -11.00
N GLU A 3 24.92 -14.64 -9.74
CA GLU A 3 23.75 -15.06 -8.93
C GLU A 3 22.70 -13.95 -9.03
N GLU A 4 21.55 -14.28 -9.60
CA GLU A 4 20.37 -13.43 -9.53
C GLU A 4 20.05 -13.21 -8.06
N LYS A 5 20.25 -11.99 -7.58
CA LYS A 5 19.82 -11.58 -6.24
C LYS A 5 18.32 -11.83 -6.15
N LYS A 6 17.92 -12.91 -5.49
CA LYS A 6 16.51 -13.15 -5.16
C LYS A 6 15.97 -11.90 -4.45
N TRP A 7 14.99 -11.27 -5.07
CA TRP A 7 14.31 -10.12 -4.47
C TRP A 7 13.65 -10.58 -3.16
N ALA A 8 14.18 -10.12 -2.04
CA ALA A 8 13.56 -10.29 -0.74
C ALA A 8 12.74 -9.04 -0.47
N GLY A 9 11.42 -9.15 -0.60
CA GLY A 9 10.49 -8.05 -0.35
C GLY A 9 10.81 -7.37 0.99
N THR A 10 11.40 -6.18 0.93
CA THR A 10 11.84 -5.45 2.11
C THR A 10 10.76 -4.48 2.57
N THR A 11 9.83 -4.95 3.38
CA THR A 11 9.05 -4.04 4.21
C THR A 11 9.94 -3.57 5.36
N TYR A 12 10.21 -2.27 5.44
CA TYR A 12 10.96 -1.69 6.55
C TYR A 12 10.21 -1.88 7.88
N GLY A 13 10.98 -1.99 8.96
CA GLY A 13 10.45 -2.21 10.30
C GLY A 13 10.47 -3.67 10.75
N ASN A 14 10.44 -3.88 12.04
CA ASN A 14 10.29 -5.18 12.68
C ASN A 14 8.84 -5.39 13.13
N GLU A 15 8.52 -6.60 13.58
CA GLU A 15 7.17 -6.96 14.03
C GLU A 15 6.66 -6.06 15.16
N TRP A 16 7.53 -5.72 16.11
CA TRP A 16 7.21 -4.83 17.22
C TRP A 16 6.80 -3.43 16.74
N MET A 17 7.54 -2.85 15.78
CA MET A 17 7.20 -1.55 15.20
C MET A 17 5.84 -1.58 14.49
N HIS A 18 5.55 -2.64 13.74
CA HIS A 18 4.24 -2.79 13.06
C HIS A 18 3.09 -2.91 14.09
N LEU A 19 3.28 -3.68 15.16
CA LEU A 19 2.26 -3.82 16.21
C LEU A 19 2.00 -2.49 16.94
N TRP A 20 3.05 -1.73 17.23
CA TRP A 20 2.92 -0.40 17.84
C TRP A 20 2.23 0.59 16.90
N LEU A 21 2.58 0.60 15.62
CA LEU A 21 1.93 1.44 14.62
C LEU A 21 0.44 1.13 14.53
N ILE A 22 0.05 -0.14 14.47
CA ILE A 22 -1.34 -0.58 14.47
C ILE A 22 -2.05 -0.14 15.77
N ARG A 23 -1.37 -0.24 16.93
CA ARG A 23 -1.93 0.18 18.21
C ARG A 23 -2.17 1.69 18.26
N ILE A 24 -1.22 2.49 17.79
CA ILE A 24 -1.36 3.95 17.71
C ILE A 24 -2.49 4.32 16.75
N LEU A 25 -2.52 3.73 15.57
CA LEU A 25 -3.54 3.99 14.54
C LEU A 25 -4.95 3.59 14.97
N ARG A 26 -5.11 2.76 16.01
CA ARG A 26 -6.43 2.44 16.56
C ARG A 26 -7.11 3.63 17.23
N TYR A 27 -6.33 4.59 17.73
CA TYR A 27 -6.81 5.72 18.51
C TYR A 27 -6.47 7.08 17.91
N MET A 28 -5.59 7.13 16.92
CA MET A 28 -5.10 8.36 16.28
C MET A 28 -5.69 8.51 14.88
N ASP A 29 -6.11 9.72 14.53
CA ASP A 29 -6.47 10.05 13.15
C ASP A 29 -5.23 9.93 12.25
N VAL A 30 -5.39 9.25 11.12
CA VAL A 30 -4.30 9.04 10.13
C VAL A 30 -3.71 10.36 9.64
N ARG A 31 -4.48 11.44 9.59
CA ARG A 31 -4.05 12.76 9.13
C ARG A 31 -2.92 13.34 10.00
N VAL A 32 -2.99 13.11 11.30
CA VAL A 32 -1.92 13.53 12.24
C VAL A 32 -0.63 12.81 11.89
N LEU A 33 -0.74 11.50 11.60
CA LEU A 33 0.44 10.71 11.24
C LEU A 33 0.99 11.10 9.87
N TYR A 34 0.14 11.45 8.90
CA TYR A 34 0.60 11.98 7.60
C TYR A 34 1.46 13.24 7.76
N ILE A 35 0.99 14.18 8.58
CA ILE A 35 1.73 15.42 8.86
C ILE A 35 3.07 15.11 9.53
N PHE A 36 3.04 14.30 10.57
CA PHE A 36 4.24 13.90 11.31
C PHE A 36 5.26 13.22 10.41
N VAL A 37 4.82 12.23 9.62
CA VAL A 37 5.71 11.47 8.72
C VAL A 37 6.26 12.36 7.62
N SER A 38 5.45 13.24 7.04
CA SER A 38 5.90 14.15 5.99
C SER A 38 6.94 15.15 6.49
N ILE A 39 6.78 15.67 7.70
CA ILE A 39 7.70 16.70 8.24
C ILE A 39 8.99 16.10 8.82
N PHE A 40 8.91 14.95 9.48
CA PHE A 40 10.04 14.40 10.24
C PHE A 40 10.64 13.15 9.61
N ILE A 41 9.83 12.19 9.17
CA ILE A 41 10.33 10.90 8.72
C ILE A 41 10.78 10.95 7.27
N VAL A 42 10.00 11.54 6.39
CA VAL A 42 10.34 11.61 4.95
C VAL A 42 11.64 12.37 4.73
N PRO A 43 11.89 13.58 5.30
CA PRO A 43 13.18 14.25 5.14
C PRO A 43 14.36 13.42 5.64
N ALA A 44 14.21 12.73 6.79
CA ALA A 44 15.25 11.84 7.29
C ALA A 44 15.49 10.66 6.34
N CYS A 45 14.44 10.05 5.80
CA CYS A 45 14.55 8.99 4.80
C CYS A 45 15.22 9.45 3.51
N LEU A 46 14.95 10.66 3.05
CA LEU A 46 15.58 11.22 1.84
C LEU A 46 17.11 11.36 1.99
N ILE A 47 17.59 11.63 3.21
CA ILE A 47 19.02 11.75 3.50
C ILE A 47 19.66 10.35 3.62
N LEU A 48 18.96 9.41 4.24
CA LEU A 48 19.50 8.11 4.60
C LEU A 48 19.28 7.01 3.56
N ASN A 49 18.34 7.20 2.64
CA ASN A 49 17.95 6.17 1.69
C ASN A 49 18.50 6.46 0.28
N PRO A 50 19.34 5.59 -0.28
CA PRO A 50 19.87 5.74 -1.64
C PRO A 50 18.79 5.77 -2.73
N SER A 51 17.58 5.29 -2.46
CA SER A 51 16.45 5.34 -3.40
C SER A 51 16.04 6.76 -3.79
N TYR A 52 16.39 7.76 -2.99
CA TYR A 52 16.20 9.17 -3.35
C TYR A 52 16.85 9.50 -4.71
N GLY A 53 18.11 9.10 -4.88
CA GLY A 53 18.86 9.37 -6.13
C GLY A 53 18.18 8.76 -7.35
N ILE A 54 17.62 7.56 -7.23
CA ILE A 54 16.92 6.88 -8.33
C ILE A 54 15.65 7.65 -8.71
N MET A 55 14.85 8.04 -7.73
CA MET A 55 13.60 8.77 -7.96
C MET A 55 13.87 10.17 -8.50
N TYR A 56 14.86 10.87 -7.94
CA TYR A 56 15.29 12.18 -8.45
C TYR A 56 15.77 12.09 -9.90
N ALA A 57 16.61 11.09 -10.24
CA ALA A 57 17.08 10.87 -11.60
C ALA A 57 15.94 10.55 -12.57
N PHE A 58 14.91 9.82 -12.13
CA PHE A 58 13.72 9.58 -12.92
C PHE A 58 13.02 10.90 -13.30
N PHE A 59 12.75 11.77 -12.33
CA PHE A 59 12.13 13.07 -12.60
C PHE A 59 13.00 13.97 -13.48
N ARG A 60 14.33 13.93 -13.28
CA ARG A 60 15.27 14.73 -14.09
C ARG A 60 15.42 14.22 -15.51
N ASN A 61 15.70 12.94 -15.67
CA ASN A 61 16.20 12.37 -16.92
C ASN A 61 15.08 11.85 -17.81
N HIS A 62 14.01 11.31 -17.23
CA HIS A 62 12.89 10.76 -18.01
C HIS A 62 11.75 11.77 -18.19
N LEU A 63 11.45 12.59 -17.17
CA LEU A 63 10.39 13.59 -17.27
C LEU A 63 10.90 15.00 -17.60
N GLY A 64 12.21 15.20 -17.68
CA GLY A 64 12.81 16.49 -18.08
C GLY A 64 12.57 17.63 -17.09
N TYR A 65 12.25 17.35 -15.82
CA TYR A 65 11.96 18.39 -14.84
C TYR A 65 13.22 19.17 -14.47
N SER A 66 13.07 20.47 -14.12
CA SER A 66 14.13 21.28 -13.56
C SER A 66 14.66 20.67 -12.24
N PRO A 67 15.90 20.99 -11.80
CA PRO A 67 16.45 20.46 -10.54
C PRO A 67 15.54 20.67 -9.34
N ILE A 68 15.02 21.88 -9.19
CA ILE A 68 14.13 22.26 -8.09
C ILE A 68 12.81 21.47 -8.16
N ARG A 69 12.21 21.37 -9.34
CA ARG A 69 10.98 20.62 -9.54
C ARG A 69 11.20 19.12 -9.27
N SER A 70 12.33 18.57 -9.70
CA SER A 70 12.67 17.15 -9.44
C SER A 70 12.83 16.88 -7.94
N PHE A 71 13.46 17.79 -7.19
CA PHE A 71 13.59 17.70 -5.75
C PHE A 71 12.21 17.65 -5.07
N TRP A 72 11.35 18.62 -5.35
CA TRP A 72 10.01 18.68 -4.76
C TRP A 72 9.12 17.51 -5.19
N SER A 73 9.20 17.10 -6.47
CA SER A 73 8.44 15.92 -6.94
C SER A 73 8.88 14.65 -6.23
N THR A 74 10.18 14.49 -5.97
CA THR A 74 10.71 13.35 -5.22
C THR A 74 10.21 13.37 -3.77
N TYR A 75 10.26 14.52 -3.11
CA TYR A 75 9.75 14.69 -1.75
C TYR A 75 8.25 14.36 -1.65
N ILE A 76 7.43 14.97 -2.52
CA ILE A 76 5.99 14.75 -2.56
C ILE A 76 5.66 13.27 -2.84
N ASN A 77 6.38 12.63 -3.77
CA ASN A 77 6.20 11.21 -4.05
C ASN A 77 6.45 10.33 -2.82
N HIS A 78 7.50 10.63 -2.04
CA HIS A 78 7.77 9.90 -0.81
C HIS A 78 6.72 10.15 0.27
N CYS A 79 6.20 11.39 0.37
CA CYS A 79 5.08 11.69 1.27
C CYS A 79 3.83 10.88 0.90
N GLN A 80 3.46 10.87 -0.38
CA GLN A 80 2.29 10.11 -0.87
C GLN A 80 2.47 8.61 -0.67
N PHE A 81 3.64 8.07 -0.96
CA PHE A 81 3.92 6.66 -0.70
C PHE A 81 3.83 6.31 0.79
N SER A 82 4.31 7.20 1.65
CA SER A 82 4.18 7.02 3.10
C SER A 82 2.73 6.99 3.56
N GLN A 83 1.86 7.81 2.95
CA GLN A 83 0.42 7.77 3.24
C GLN A 83 -0.18 6.42 2.87
N VAL A 84 0.12 5.88 1.69
CA VAL A 84 -0.32 4.53 1.28
C VAL A 84 0.09 3.47 2.30
N VAL A 85 1.32 3.55 2.81
CA VAL A 85 1.79 2.61 3.85
C VAL A 85 1.02 2.80 5.17
N ILE A 86 0.79 4.05 5.59
CA ILE A 86 0.02 4.35 6.81
C ILE A 86 -1.43 3.84 6.67
N ASP A 87 -2.08 4.07 5.54
CA ASP A 87 -3.45 3.61 5.26
C ASP A 87 -3.57 2.10 5.38
N LYS A 88 -2.60 1.37 4.83
CA LYS A 88 -2.52 -0.08 4.96
C LYS A 88 -2.55 -0.51 6.44
N PHE A 89 -1.72 0.10 7.28
CA PHE A 89 -1.67 -0.22 8.70
C PHE A 89 -2.91 0.30 9.47
N ALA A 90 -3.49 1.42 9.06
CA ALA A 90 -4.74 1.94 9.61
C ALA A 90 -5.92 0.99 9.32
N MET A 91 -5.96 0.42 8.13
CA MET A 91 -6.90 -0.63 7.76
C MET A 91 -6.72 -1.88 8.66
N TYR A 92 -5.47 -2.31 8.91
CA TYR A 92 -5.18 -3.40 9.85
C TYR A 92 -5.56 -3.05 11.30
N ALA A 93 -5.57 -1.77 11.66
CA ALA A 93 -6.05 -1.27 12.95
C ALA A 93 -7.59 -1.24 13.06
N GLY A 94 -8.31 -1.46 11.97
CA GLY A 94 -9.77 -1.44 11.87
C GLY A 94 -10.37 -0.07 11.57
N GLN A 95 -9.55 0.90 11.12
CA GLN A 95 -10.08 2.19 10.68
C GLN A 95 -10.90 2.01 9.38
N LYS A 96 -11.97 2.78 9.28
CA LYS A 96 -12.83 2.82 8.10
C LYS A 96 -12.48 4.04 7.26
N PHE A 97 -12.38 3.83 5.96
CA PHE A 97 -12.16 4.88 4.99
C PHE A 97 -13.45 5.17 4.22
N ASN A 98 -13.73 6.44 3.99
CA ASN A 98 -14.77 6.82 3.04
C ASN A 98 -14.17 6.78 1.64
N ILE A 99 -14.63 5.83 0.82
CA ILE A 99 -14.10 5.58 -0.51
C ILE A 99 -15.21 5.85 -1.50
N ASP A 100 -15.00 6.82 -2.36
CA ASP A 100 -15.83 7.07 -3.52
C ASP A 100 -15.34 6.21 -4.69
N MET A 101 -16.26 5.49 -5.33
CA MET A 101 -15.92 4.50 -6.37
C MET A 101 -16.71 4.84 -7.65
N ASP A 102 -15.98 5.39 -8.62
CA ASP A 102 -16.52 5.55 -9.97
C ASP A 102 -16.59 4.18 -10.68
N GLY A 103 -17.70 3.90 -11.37
CA GLY A 103 -17.91 2.63 -12.08
C GLY A 103 -18.19 1.42 -11.20
N TYR A 104 -18.54 1.60 -9.92
CA TYR A 104 -18.81 0.49 -9.00
C TYR A 104 -19.98 -0.40 -9.47
N GLU A 105 -20.93 0.15 -10.20
CA GLU A 105 -22.03 -0.58 -10.81
C GLU A 105 -21.58 -1.67 -11.79
N HIS A 106 -20.46 -1.47 -12.50
CA HIS A 106 -19.87 -2.50 -13.36
C HIS A 106 -19.40 -3.70 -12.55
N PHE A 107 -18.74 -3.43 -11.43
CA PHE A 107 -18.32 -4.48 -10.50
C PHE A 107 -19.54 -5.23 -9.93
N LEU A 108 -20.57 -4.53 -9.48
CA LEU A 108 -21.78 -5.14 -8.95
C LEU A 108 -22.50 -6.01 -10.00
N SER A 109 -22.57 -5.55 -11.25
CA SER A 109 -23.13 -6.31 -12.35
C SER A 109 -22.39 -7.63 -12.58
N LEU A 110 -21.05 -7.63 -12.56
CA LEU A 110 -20.26 -8.86 -12.67
C LEU A 110 -20.39 -9.76 -11.43
N ALA A 111 -20.43 -9.15 -10.25
CA ALA A 111 -20.56 -9.87 -8.99
C ALA A 111 -21.93 -10.58 -8.85
N SER A 112 -23.00 -10.04 -9.46
CA SER A 112 -24.33 -10.63 -9.42
C SER A 112 -24.54 -11.82 -10.38
N GLN A 113 -23.67 -11.99 -11.38
CA GLN A 113 -23.77 -13.09 -12.33
C GLN A 113 -23.39 -14.41 -11.65
N GLU A 114 -23.92 -15.56 -12.14
CA GLU A 114 -23.51 -16.88 -11.65
C GLU A 114 -22.07 -17.24 -12.02
N LYS A 115 -21.61 -16.74 -13.17
CA LYS A 115 -20.24 -16.98 -13.66
C LYS A 115 -19.21 -16.26 -12.82
N GLY A 116 -18.02 -16.87 -12.68
CA GLY A 116 -16.84 -16.20 -12.14
C GLY A 116 -16.29 -15.13 -13.08
N PHE A 117 -15.54 -14.18 -12.55
CA PHE A 117 -14.81 -13.19 -13.33
C PHE A 117 -13.41 -12.98 -12.73
N ILE A 118 -12.51 -12.42 -13.53
CA ILE A 118 -11.16 -12.06 -13.10
C ILE A 118 -11.11 -10.54 -12.96
N GLN A 119 -10.73 -10.09 -11.77
CA GLN A 119 -10.45 -8.68 -11.49
C GLN A 119 -8.96 -8.43 -11.60
N LEU A 120 -8.55 -7.59 -12.54
CA LEU A 120 -7.17 -7.14 -12.68
C LEU A 120 -6.97 -5.83 -11.92
N SER A 121 -5.87 -5.73 -11.23
CA SER A 121 -5.45 -4.54 -10.49
C SER A 121 -4.00 -4.18 -10.84
N SER A 122 -3.63 -2.93 -10.62
CA SER A 122 -2.25 -2.45 -10.79
C SER A 122 -1.77 -1.78 -9.51
N HIS A 123 -0.43 -1.71 -9.35
CA HIS A 123 0.20 -1.05 -8.20
C HIS A 123 0.23 0.48 -8.40
N ILE A 124 -0.94 1.09 -8.59
CA ILE A 124 -1.11 2.54 -8.73
C ILE A 124 -1.92 3.04 -7.54
N GLY A 125 -1.43 4.07 -6.87
CA GLY A 125 -2.06 4.63 -5.67
C GLY A 125 -2.16 3.60 -4.53
N ASN A 126 -3.27 3.62 -3.81
CA ASN A 126 -3.52 2.72 -2.68
C ASN A 126 -4.31 1.47 -3.12
N TYR A 127 -3.69 0.62 -3.94
CA TYR A 127 -4.31 -0.58 -4.50
C TYR A 127 -4.76 -1.60 -3.43
N GLU A 128 -4.09 -1.66 -2.28
CA GLU A 128 -4.50 -2.58 -1.20
C GLU A 128 -5.84 -2.17 -0.59
N LEU A 129 -6.01 -0.87 -0.34
CA LEU A 129 -7.28 -0.35 0.17
C LEU A 129 -8.41 -0.55 -0.85
N ALA A 130 -8.15 -0.25 -2.13
CA ALA A 130 -9.09 -0.50 -3.22
C ALA A 130 -9.47 -1.98 -3.32
N GLY A 131 -8.50 -2.89 -3.27
CA GLY A 131 -8.74 -4.34 -3.31
C GLY A 131 -9.56 -4.85 -2.14
N TYR A 132 -9.41 -4.25 -0.96
CA TYR A 132 -10.20 -4.60 0.22
C TYR A 132 -11.67 -4.19 0.10
N THR A 133 -11.98 -3.13 -0.62
CA THR A 133 -13.34 -2.62 -0.79
C THR A 133 -14.10 -3.27 -1.94
N LEU A 134 -13.39 -3.73 -2.97
CA LEU A 134 -13.96 -4.37 -4.15
C LEU A 134 -14.05 -5.90 -3.98
N VAL A 135 -14.82 -6.36 -3.01
CA VAL A 135 -15.01 -7.78 -2.71
C VAL A 135 -16.45 -8.18 -2.92
N ALA A 136 -16.68 -9.17 -3.78
CA ALA A 136 -17.98 -9.78 -3.96
C ALA A 136 -18.39 -10.56 -2.70
N LYS A 137 -19.45 -10.15 -2.01
CA LYS A 137 -19.88 -10.75 -0.74
C LYS A 137 -20.49 -12.15 -0.90
N ASN A 138 -21.01 -12.46 -2.06
CA ASN A 138 -21.76 -13.68 -2.37
C ASN A 138 -20.94 -14.77 -3.09
N LYS A 139 -19.63 -14.52 -3.32
CA LYS A 139 -18.73 -15.43 -4.03
C LYS A 139 -17.41 -15.55 -3.33
N PRO A 140 -16.71 -16.71 -3.41
CA PRO A 140 -15.31 -16.81 -3.01
C PRO A 140 -14.47 -15.82 -3.81
N PHE A 141 -13.62 -15.05 -3.12
CA PHE A 141 -12.71 -14.09 -3.73
C PHE A 141 -11.27 -14.59 -3.54
N ASN A 142 -10.65 -15.05 -4.60
CA ASN A 142 -9.29 -15.56 -4.57
C ASN A 142 -8.32 -14.42 -4.95
N ALA A 143 -7.50 -14.00 -4.01
CA ALA A 143 -6.49 -12.96 -4.21
C ALA A 143 -5.11 -13.62 -4.42
N LEU A 144 -4.54 -13.44 -5.63
CA LEU A 144 -3.16 -13.85 -5.90
C LEU A 144 -2.22 -12.84 -5.24
N VAL A 145 -1.43 -13.30 -4.27
CA VAL A 145 -0.52 -12.45 -3.51
C VAL A 145 0.90 -12.97 -3.55
N PHE A 146 1.87 -12.06 -3.50
CA PHE A 146 3.27 -12.45 -3.41
C PHE A 146 3.61 -12.94 -1.99
N GLY A 147 4.05 -14.18 -1.87
CA GLY A 147 4.39 -14.82 -0.58
C GLY A 147 5.73 -14.41 0.03
N GLY A 148 6.50 -13.54 -0.63
CA GLY A 148 7.83 -13.09 -0.17
C GLY A 148 7.82 -11.91 0.81
N GLU A 149 6.67 -11.43 1.25
CA GLU A 149 6.56 -10.38 2.26
C GLU A 149 6.95 -10.87 3.66
N LYS A 150 7.29 -9.93 4.55
CA LYS A 150 7.58 -10.27 5.96
C LYS A 150 6.42 -11.03 6.61
N LYS A 151 6.75 -12.03 7.41
CA LYS A 151 5.77 -12.86 8.13
C LYS A 151 4.78 -12.03 8.97
N SER A 152 5.21 -10.90 9.54
CA SER A 152 4.34 -10.00 10.30
C SER A 152 3.26 -9.34 9.43
N VAL A 153 3.61 -8.91 8.21
CA VAL A 153 2.67 -8.31 7.25
C VAL A 153 1.68 -9.37 6.78
N MET A 154 2.18 -10.54 6.37
CA MET A 154 1.34 -11.67 5.96
C MET A 154 0.37 -12.10 7.06
N ARG A 155 0.83 -12.20 8.32
CA ARG A 155 -0.02 -12.55 9.46
C ARG A 155 -1.11 -11.51 9.72
N ASN A 156 -0.78 -10.22 9.69
CA ASN A 156 -1.76 -9.16 9.88
C ASN A 156 -2.81 -9.15 8.75
N ARG A 157 -2.38 -9.35 7.51
CA ARG A 157 -3.25 -9.49 6.35
C ARG A 157 -4.17 -10.71 6.50
N SER A 158 -3.63 -11.89 6.83
CA SER A 158 -4.42 -13.10 7.07
C SER A 158 -5.42 -12.92 8.20
N LYS A 159 -5.04 -12.25 9.30
CA LYS A 159 -5.93 -11.97 10.40
C LYS A 159 -7.06 -11.01 10.01
N MET A 160 -6.79 -10.01 9.19
CA MET A 160 -7.80 -9.08 8.70
C MET A 160 -8.82 -9.77 7.81
N PHE A 161 -8.38 -10.70 6.97
CA PHE A 161 -9.27 -11.45 6.08
C PHE A 161 -9.89 -12.69 6.71
N SER A 162 -9.50 -13.04 7.95
CA SER A 162 -10.12 -14.16 8.66
C SER A 162 -11.60 -13.86 8.90
N GLY A 163 -12.46 -14.81 8.51
CA GLY A 163 -13.93 -14.62 8.59
C GLY A 163 -14.55 -13.86 7.40
N THR A 164 -13.75 -13.50 6.39
CA THR A 164 -14.24 -12.99 5.11
C THR A 164 -14.25 -14.10 4.06
N ASN A 165 -14.82 -13.83 2.89
CA ASN A 165 -14.77 -14.73 1.74
C ASN A 165 -13.51 -14.53 0.86
N ILE A 166 -12.49 -13.82 1.38
CA ILE A 166 -11.23 -13.60 0.69
C ILE A 166 -10.25 -14.73 1.04
N HIS A 167 -9.79 -15.43 0.03
CA HIS A 167 -8.77 -16.46 0.11
C HIS A 167 -7.50 -15.98 -0.59
N MET A 168 -6.39 -16.00 0.13
CA MET A 168 -5.06 -15.67 -0.44
C MET A 168 -4.44 -16.93 -1.02
N ILE A 169 -3.99 -16.87 -2.27
CA ILE A 169 -3.32 -17.94 -3.03
C ILE A 169 -1.98 -17.45 -3.61
#